data_1fa8ff1ec48144b62389c2cb2c0875cb
#
_entry.id   1fa8ff1ec48144b62389c2cb2c0875cb
#
_cell.length_a   1.000
_cell.length_b   1.000
_cell.length_c   1.000
_cell.angle_alpha   90.00
_cell.angle_beta   90.00
_cell.angle_gamma   90.00
#
_symmetry.space_group_name_H-M   'P 1'
#
loop_
_entity.id
_entity.type
_entity.pdbx_description
1 polymer ?
#
loop_
_entity_poly.entity_id
_entity_poly.type
_entity_poly.pdbx_seq_one_letter_code
_entity_poly.pdbx_strand_id
1 'polypeptide(L)'
;MKIDYIKNQIKVAGMVIACTSLCSCNSEIEDGTTDIDSWPLPRIEVTYPTEFEHPGVVFTVEDIERFRKIATQQIQPQYAGYELLSADKLSQSTYIMNGPYDEIYAGEDASHPNIMNQFGNDFAAACQNAIMFAATQQKGYADKSMEIIRGDSASLKKPVYSARQAGLDHVLMVGNLCIKLVYAVELMRYLDGSGMTNEDFQGACDMFKRCFIPVLDDFFSITEPKNKAVGNFGVSAINCYMAMAIVLDDMEMYKKAIDIYLYGYENGSIRYYIDGETGQCQESGRDQTHAQLGLGMMSMLCETAWKQGTDLYGVLDNRLPKGYEYTAKYNLGYDVPFKYMPELTGKYNWYEIDEVDKKEVASGQRPESRRGKFAPVYERVYNHYATRLGLGMPYVKEVLETKVRPENAGTDIAHLGYGTFLYCSEGFE
;
A
#
# COMPACT_ATOMS: atom_id res chain seq x y z
N MET A 1 5.28 -14.07 24.08
CA MET A 1 4.17 -15.03 24.08
C MET A 1 3.51 -15.17 22.71
N LYS A 2 3.17 -14.07 21.96
CA LYS A 2 2.65 -14.14 20.56
C LYS A 2 3.68 -14.69 19.53
N ILE A 3 4.96 -14.40 19.68
CA ILE A 3 6.03 -14.85 18.76
C ILE A 3 6.23 -16.37 18.81
N ASP A 4 6.13 -16.98 19.98
CA ASP A 4 6.25 -18.44 20.13
C ASP A 4 5.03 -19.19 19.56
N TYR A 5 3.86 -18.56 19.55
CA TYR A 5 2.67 -19.13 18.95
C TYR A 5 2.80 -19.20 17.42
N ILE A 6 3.30 -18.15 16.79
CA ILE A 6 3.53 -18.12 15.32
C ILE A 6 4.63 -19.10 14.91
N LYS A 7 5.73 -19.20 15.67
CA LYS A 7 6.78 -20.21 15.41
C LYS A 7 6.27 -21.65 15.52
N ASN A 8 5.31 -21.91 16.40
CA ASN A 8 4.70 -23.23 16.53
C ASN A 8 3.72 -23.56 15.39
N GLN A 9 3.01 -22.58 14.84
CA GLN A 9 2.13 -22.80 13.70
C GLN A 9 2.92 -23.14 12.43
N ILE A 10 4.05 -22.49 12.20
CA ILE A 10 4.93 -22.78 11.04
C ILE A 10 5.55 -24.20 11.13
N LYS A 11 5.82 -24.71 12.35
CA LYS A 11 6.33 -26.08 12.53
C LYS A 11 5.28 -27.17 12.31
N VAL A 12 3.99 -26.86 12.46
CA VAL A 12 2.90 -27.83 12.27
C VAL A 12 2.50 -27.93 10.79
N ALA A 13 2.64 -26.85 10.00
CA ALA A 13 2.34 -26.86 8.58
C ALA A 13 3.32 -27.68 7.71
N GLY A 14 4.49 -27.99 8.23
CA GLY A 14 5.53 -28.77 7.52
C GLY A 14 5.40 -30.30 7.59
N MET A 15 4.39 -30.85 8.23
CA MET A 15 4.36 -32.29 8.55
C MET A 15 3.04 -33.02 8.27
N VAL A 16 2.22 -32.56 7.33
CA VAL A 16 1.06 -33.37 6.87
C VAL A 16 0.96 -33.29 5.35
N ILE A 17 1.78 -34.07 4.66
CA ILE A 17 1.48 -34.57 3.32
C ILE A 17 1.42 -36.09 3.41
N ALA A 18 0.23 -36.64 3.59
CA ALA A 18 -0.11 -37.99 3.22
C ALA A 18 -1.61 -38.13 2.99
N CYS A 19 -1.96 -38.27 1.75
CA CYS A 19 -3.13 -38.93 1.17
C CYS A 19 -4.42 -39.05 2.01
N THR A 20 -5.49 -38.40 1.52
CA THR A 20 -6.74 -39.12 1.26
C THR A 20 -7.55 -38.40 0.17
N SER A 21 -7.94 -39.17 -0.82
CA SER A 21 -8.86 -38.82 -1.90
C SER A 21 -10.30 -38.82 -1.42
N LEU A 22 -11.14 -38.04 -2.15
CA LEU A 22 -12.60 -38.12 -2.29
C LEU A 22 -13.47 -37.41 -1.23
N CYS A 23 -14.02 -36.26 -1.61
CA CYS A 23 -15.45 -36.19 -1.92
C CYS A 23 -15.82 -34.79 -2.45
N SER A 24 -16.44 -34.82 -3.61
CA SER A 24 -17.14 -33.73 -4.27
C SER A 24 -18.26 -33.21 -3.40
N CYS A 25 -18.31 -31.89 -3.18
CA CYS A 25 -19.57 -31.18 -2.97
C CYS A 25 -19.48 -29.87 -3.77
N ASN A 26 -20.13 -29.89 -4.93
CA ASN A 26 -20.49 -28.70 -5.68
C ASN A 26 -21.39 -27.83 -4.82
N SER A 27 -20.95 -26.59 -4.58
CA SER A 27 -21.86 -25.48 -4.42
C SER A 27 -21.57 -24.51 -5.55
N GLU A 28 -22.42 -24.53 -6.55
CA GLU A 28 -22.43 -23.61 -7.67
C GLU A 28 -22.64 -22.20 -7.13
N ILE A 29 -21.65 -21.36 -7.29
CA ILE A 29 -21.82 -19.91 -7.26
C ILE A 29 -22.10 -19.53 -8.70
N GLU A 30 -23.36 -19.41 -9.06
CA GLU A 30 -23.78 -18.74 -10.28
C GLU A 30 -23.43 -17.26 -10.16
N ASP A 31 -22.28 -16.91 -10.63
CA ASP A 31 -21.97 -15.53 -11.01
C ASP A 31 -21.06 -15.57 -12.24
N GLY A 32 -21.44 -14.82 -13.26
CA GLY A 32 -20.84 -14.85 -14.61
C GLY A 32 -19.38 -14.40 -14.66
N THR A 33 -18.52 -15.02 -13.87
CA THR A 33 -17.08 -14.83 -13.87
C THR A 33 -16.42 -15.93 -14.67
N THR A 34 -16.03 -15.57 -15.85
CA THR A 34 -15.20 -16.32 -16.76
C THR A 34 -13.95 -16.89 -16.09
N ASP A 35 -13.75 -18.19 -16.24
CA ASP A 35 -12.48 -18.96 -16.21
C ASP A 35 -11.49 -18.79 -15.02
N ILE A 36 -11.89 -18.31 -13.86
CA ILE A 36 -11.07 -18.45 -12.65
C ILE A 36 -10.94 -19.93 -12.24
N ASP A 37 -11.92 -20.76 -12.57
CA ASP A 37 -11.92 -22.19 -12.29
C ASP A 37 -10.95 -23.01 -13.16
N SER A 38 -10.36 -22.42 -14.20
CA SER A 38 -9.37 -23.10 -15.05
C SER A 38 -7.93 -23.01 -14.50
N TRP A 39 -7.68 -22.21 -13.48
CA TRP A 39 -6.36 -22.11 -12.84
C TRP A 39 -6.25 -23.10 -11.69
N PRO A 40 -5.30 -24.08 -11.77
CA PRO A 40 -5.18 -25.15 -10.79
C PRO A 40 -4.50 -24.68 -9.48
N LEU A 41 -4.78 -23.48 -9.01
CA LEU A 41 -4.21 -23.01 -7.75
C LEU A 41 -5.18 -23.31 -6.61
N PRO A 42 -4.72 -23.98 -5.55
CA PRO A 42 -5.54 -24.25 -4.38
C PRO A 42 -6.05 -22.95 -3.75
N ARG A 43 -7.20 -23.03 -3.10
CA ARG A 43 -7.71 -21.91 -2.28
C ARG A 43 -6.66 -21.54 -1.25
N ILE A 44 -6.39 -20.25 -1.11
CA ILE A 44 -5.46 -19.72 -0.12
C ILE A 44 -6.26 -19.54 1.17
N GLU A 45 -5.85 -20.26 2.22
CA GLU A 45 -6.44 -20.07 3.54
C GLU A 45 -5.69 -18.94 4.26
N VAL A 46 -6.46 -18.01 4.79
CA VAL A 46 -5.96 -16.92 5.64
C VAL A 46 -6.74 -16.88 6.94
N THR A 47 -6.07 -16.47 8.01
CA THR A 47 -6.70 -16.26 9.30
C THR A 47 -7.18 -14.82 9.40
N TYR A 48 -8.44 -14.62 9.78
CA TYR A 48 -9.00 -13.31 10.04
C TYR A 48 -9.00 -13.00 11.54
N PRO A 49 -8.81 -11.74 11.95
CA PRO A 49 -8.98 -11.34 13.34
C PRO A 49 -10.47 -11.48 13.73
N THR A 50 -10.73 -11.70 15.01
CA THR A 50 -12.09 -11.67 15.56
C THR A 50 -12.59 -10.24 15.81
N GLU A 51 -11.65 -9.34 16.11
CA GLU A 51 -11.80 -7.90 16.26
C GLU A 51 -10.55 -7.22 15.78
N PHE A 52 -10.64 -5.97 15.34
CA PHE A 52 -9.47 -5.24 14.89
C PHE A 52 -8.63 -4.75 16.05
N GLU A 53 -7.32 -4.68 15.82
CA GLU A 53 -6.35 -4.01 16.69
C GLU A 53 -6.27 -2.53 16.33
N HIS A 54 -6.29 -1.65 17.35
CA HIS A 54 -6.20 -0.20 17.15
C HIS A 54 -5.19 0.48 18.10
N PRO A 55 -4.39 1.43 17.59
CA PRO A 55 -4.18 1.65 16.18
C PRO A 55 -3.60 0.42 15.53
N GLY A 56 -3.94 0.15 14.29
CA GLY A 56 -3.54 -1.11 13.64
C GLY A 56 -3.64 -1.09 12.11
N VAL A 57 -3.84 0.09 11.49
CA VAL A 57 -3.83 0.16 10.04
C VAL A 57 -2.42 -0.08 9.50
N VAL A 58 -1.43 0.70 9.84
CA VAL A 58 -0.03 0.51 9.45
C VAL A 58 0.86 0.38 10.67
N PHE A 59 0.48 1.02 11.75
CA PHE A 59 1.25 1.12 12.98
C PHE A 59 0.41 0.66 14.17
N THR A 60 1.07 -0.07 15.06
CA THR A 60 0.49 -0.51 16.35
C THR A 60 1.02 0.32 17.50
N VAL A 61 0.54 0.03 18.71
CA VAL A 61 1.08 0.63 19.94
C VAL A 61 2.58 0.35 20.08
N GLU A 62 3.04 -0.86 19.74
CA GLU A 62 4.46 -1.24 19.81
C GLU A 62 5.31 -0.42 18.81
N ASP A 63 4.77 -0.14 17.63
CA ASP A 63 5.46 0.73 16.66
C ASP A 63 5.59 2.16 17.18
N ILE A 64 4.53 2.69 17.80
CA ILE A 64 4.53 4.03 18.41
C ILE A 64 5.55 4.10 19.55
N GLU A 65 5.62 3.09 20.39
CA GLU A 65 6.64 3.00 21.45
C GLU A 65 8.06 2.95 20.87
N ARG A 66 8.25 2.22 19.76
CA ARG A 66 9.53 2.19 19.03
C ARG A 66 9.87 3.58 18.49
N PHE A 67 8.93 4.30 17.88
CA PHE A 67 9.15 5.67 17.38
C PHE A 67 9.62 6.62 18.49
N ARG A 68 8.99 6.54 19.66
CA ARG A 68 9.39 7.33 20.84
C ARG A 68 10.80 7.00 21.31
N LYS A 69 11.15 5.71 21.38
CA LYS A 69 12.50 5.27 21.73
C LYS A 69 13.53 5.75 20.72
N ILE A 70 13.26 5.63 19.42
CA ILE A 70 14.16 6.10 18.37
C ILE A 70 14.38 7.62 18.51
N ALA A 71 13.32 8.40 18.61
CA ALA A 71 13.40 9.86 18.72
C ALA A 71 14.14 10.35 19.96
N THR A 72 13.97 9.66 21.12
CA THR A 72 14.56 10.07 22.38
C THR A 72 15.97 9.53 22.62
N GLN A 73 16.25 8.30 22.16
CA GLN A 73 17.52 7.61 22.38
C GLN A 73 18.48 7.67 21.18
N GLN A 74 18.02 8.24 20.06
CA GLN A 74 18.80 8.41 18.83
C GLN A 74 19.36 7.09 18.27
N ILE A 75 18.53 6.03 18.29
CA ILE A 75 18.92 4.68 17.87
C ILE A 75 19.13 4.63 16.37
N GLN A 76 20.33 4.22 15.93
CA GLN A 76 20.68 4.10 14.53
C GLN A 76 20.42 2.68 13.99
N PRO A 77 20.10 2.53 12.70
CA PRO A 77 20.01 3.55 11.64
C PRO A 77 18.68 4.33 11.61
N GLN A 78 17.72 3.96 12.43
CA GLN A 78 16.34 4.48 12.42
C GLN A 78 16.28 5.99 12.72
N TYR A 79 17.16 6.47 13.60
CA TYR A 79 17.21 7.90 13.94
C TYR A 79 17.56 8.78 12.73
N ALA A 80 18.44 8.32 11.85
CA ALA A 80 18.70 9.04 10.60
C ALA A 80 17.45 9.18 9.72
N GLY A 81 16.57 8.16 9.71
CA GLY A 81 15.26 8.23 9.04
C GLY A 81 14.30 9.20 9.75
N TYR A 82 14.31 9.25 11.09
CA TYR A 82 13.56 10.23 11.87
C TYR A 82 14.01 11.67 11.58
N GLU A 83 15.32 11.92 11.48
CA GLU A 83 15.86 13.23 11.13
C GLU A 83 15.36 13.70 9.76
N LEU A 84 15.31 12.80 8.77
CA LEU A 84 14.74 13.12 7.46
C LEU A 84 13.26 13.48 7.53
N LEU A 85 12.45 12.72 8.28
CA LEU A 85 11.04 13.04 8.49
C LEU A 85 10.89 14.36 9.21
N SER A 86 11.60 14.57 10.31
CA SER A 86 11.49 15.80 11.13
C SER A 86 11.90 17.06 10.37
N ALA A 87 12.77 16.95 9.36
CA ALA A 87 13.20 18.03 8.49
C ALA A 87 12.27 18.28 7.28
N ASP A 88 11.33 17.37 6.98
CA ASP A 88 10.43 17.54 5.85
C ASP A 88 9.46 18.69 6.09
N LYS A 89 9.19 19.46 5.02
CA LYS A 89 8.28 20.62 5.08
C LYS A 89 6.83 20.24 5.43
N LEU A 90 6.40 19.04 5.06
CA LEU A 90 5.05 18.55 5.32
C LEU A 90 4.88 18.04 6.75
N SER A 91 5.96 17.68 7.44
CA SER A 91 5.93 17.24 8.84
C SER A 91 6.04 18.40 9.85
N GLN A 92 6.09 19.65 9.38
CA GLN A 92 6.17 20.79 10.28
C GLN A 92 4.81 21.12 10.89
N SER A 93 4.78 21.35 12.22
CA SER A 93 3.57 21.83 12.90
C SER A 93 3.11 23.22 12.40
N THR A 94 3.99 23.93 11.71
CA THR A 94 3.72 25.23 11.08
C THR A 94 3.32 25.12 9.62
N TYR A 95 3.10 23.92 9.08
CA TYR A 95 2.63 23.72 7.72
C TYR A 95 1.34 24.53 7.48
N ILE A 96 1.25 25.18 6.32
CA ILE A 96 0.05 25.94 5.95
C ILE A 96 -0.78 25.06 5.00
N MET A 97 -1.97 24.67 5.44
CA MET A 97 -2.93 23.89 4.67
C MET A 97 -3.38 24.67 3.43
N ASN A 98 -3.43 24.01 2.28
CA ASN A 98 -3.97 24.59 1.05
C ASN A 98 -5.51 24.57 1.02
N GLY A 99 -6.12 23.49 1.57
CA GLY A 99 -7.56 23.35 1.74
C GLY A 99 -8.13 24.25 2.86
N PRO A 100 -9.33 23.93 3.42
CA PRO A 100 -10.08 22.71 3.12
C PRO A 100 -10.79 22.74 1.77
N TYR A 101 -11.05 21.56 1.20
CA TYR A 101 -11.69 21.41 -0.11
C TYR A 101 -13.14 20.97 0.05
N ASP A 102 -14.06 21.51 -0.76
CA ASP A 102 -15.43 21.00 -0.90
C ASP A 102 -15.54 19.87 -1.93
N GLU A 103 -14.59 19.79 -2.85
CA GLU A 103 -14.41 18.68 -3.80
C GLU A 103 -12.94 18.48 -4.14
N ILE A 104 -12.55 17.24 -4.43
CA ILE A 104 -11.24 16.88 -4.97
C ILE A 104 -11.41 16.01 -6.21
N TYR A 105 -10.52 16.21 -7.19
CA TYR A 105 -10.59 15.55 -8.49
C TYR A 105 -9.21 15.28 -9.10
N ALA A 106 -9.18 14.29 -10.00
CA ALA A 106 -8.01 13.95 -10.78
C ALA A 106 -7.96 14.73 -12.09
N GLY A 107 -6.76 15.15 -12.49
CA GLY A 107 -6.53 15.83 -13.76
C GLY A 107 -6.96 17.29 -13.76
N GLU A 108 -7.15 17.84 -14.95
CA GLU A 108 -7.53 19.23 -15.18
C GLU A 108 -8.41 19.35 -16.41
N ASP A 109 -9.29 20.36 -16.43
CA ASP A 109 -10.04 20.82 -17.58
C ASP A 109 -10.18 22.35 -17.57
N ALA A 110 -10.99 22.92 -18.44
CA ALA A 110 -11.17 24.38 -18.53
C ALA A 110 -11.72 25.03 -17.24
N SER A 111 -12.39 24.25 -16.40
CA SER A 111 -13.05 24.73 -15.14
C SER A 111 -12.35 24.24 -13.89
N HIS A 112 -11.49 23.22 -14.00
CA HIS A 112 -10.85 22.54 -12.88
C HIS A 112 -9.33 22.57 -13.06
N PRO A 113 -8.61 23.50 -12.39
CA PRO A 113 -7.15 23.50 -12.39
C PRO A 113 -6.62 22.25 -11.66
N ASN A 114 -5.44 21.76 -12.02
CA ASN A 114 -4.84 20.62 -11.32
C ASN A 114 -4.51 20.97 -9.86
N ILE A 115 -5.19 20.32 -8.92
CA ILE A 115 -5.02 20.50 -7.47
C ILE A 115 -4.40 19.27 -6.78
N MET A 116 -3.95 18.27 -7.54
CA MET A 116 -3.47 16.99 -7.00
C MET A 116 -2.34 17.16 -5.99
N ASN A 117 -1.37 18.01 -6.29
CA ASN A 117 -0.25 18.25 -5.37
C ASN A 117 -0.69 18.98 -4.11
N GLN A 118 -1.68 19.89 -4.20
CA GLN A 118 -2.16 20.68 -3.09
C GLN A 118 -2.83 19.78 -2.03
N PHE A 119 -3.90 19.06 -2.40
CA PHE A 119 -4.58 18.19 -1.44
C PHE A 119 -3.72 16.95 -1.07
N GLY A 120 -2.91 16.43 -2.01
CA GLY A 120 -1.98 15.35 -1.70
C GLY A 120 -0.93 15.75 -0.66
N ASN A 121 -0.44 16.98 -0.70
CA ASN A 121 0.46 17.52 0.31
C ASN A 121 -0.26 17.74 1.65
N ASP A 122 -1.51 18.23 1.66
CA ASP A 122 -2.28 18.39 2.89
C ASP A 122 -2.51 17.04 3.59
N PHE A 123 -2.90 16.02 2.85
CA PHE A 123 -3.11 14.68 3.42
C PHE A 123 -1.79 14.03 3.87
N ALA A 124 -0.71 14.25 3.13
CA ALA A 124 0.62 13.83 3.57
C ALA A 124 1.05 14.59 4.84
N ALA A 125 0.77 15.90 4.92
CA ALA A 125 1.07 16.70 6.12
C ALA A 125 0.25 16.23 7.32
N ALA A 126 -1.04 15.91 7.16
CA ALA A 126 -1.85 15.32 8.22
C ALA A 126 -1.22 14.03 8.77
N CYS A 127 -0.83 13.12 7.87
CA CYS A 127 -0.21 11.84 8.23
C CYS A 127 1.16 12.03 8.89
N GLN A 128 2.05 12.82 8.28
CA GLN A 128 3.40 13.05 8.80
C GLN A 128 3.36 13.75 10.18
N ASN A 129 2.45 14.71 10.37
CA ASN A 129 2.27 15.34 11.68
C ASN A 129 1.67 14.38 12.71
N ALA A 130 0.77 13.48 12.34
CA ALA A 130 0.31 12.41 13.23
C ALA A 130 1.47 11.49 13.66
N ILE A 131 2.35 11.10 12.73
CA ILE A 131 3.55 10.31 13.03
C ILE A 131 4.52 11.08 13.94
N MET A 132 4.76 12.38 13.65
CA MET A 132 5.60 13.22 14.50
C MET A 132 5.02 13.39 15.91
N PHE A 133 3.69 13.50 16.03
CA PHE A 133 3.02 13.49 17.33
C PHE A 133 3.19 12.16 18.04
N ALA A 134 3.01 11.03 17.35
CA ALA A 134 3.25 9.72 17.89
C ALA A 134 4.67 9.55 18.47
N ALA A 135 5.67 10.08 17.77
CA ALA A 135 7.07 9.98 18.14
C ALA A 135 7.48 10.94 19.27
N THR A 136 6.93 12.17 19.29
CA THR A 136 7.43 13.26 20.14
C THR A 136 6.47 13.72 21.24
N GLN A 137 5.20 13.42 21.10
CA GLN A 137 4.10 13.92 21.95
C GLN A 137 3.97 15.46 21.98
N GLN A 138 4.58 16.17 21.04
CA GLN A 138 4.49 17.61 20.96
C GLN A 138 3.15 18.03 20.36
N LYS A 139 2.36 18.77 21.14
CA LYS A 139 0.99 19.15 20.82
C LYS A 139 0.83 19.88 19.47
N GLY A 140 1.80 20.67 19.05
CA GLY A 140 1.75 21.38 17.77
C GLY A 140 1.56 20.46 16.56
N TYR A 141 2.14 19.27 16.59
CA TYR A 141 1.95 18.27 15.53
C TYR A 141 0.52 17.69 15.57
N ALA A 142 0.00 17.41 16.77
CA ALA A 142 -1.39 16.96 16.89
C ALA A 142 -2.35 18.03 16.37
N ASP A 143 -2.17 19.29 16.77
CA ASP A 143 -3.01 20.41 16.35
C ASP A 143 -3.02 20.54 14.82
N LYS A 144 -1.85 20.39 14.14
CA LYS A 144 -1.75 20.47 12.69
C LYS A 144 -2.45 19.31 12.00
N SER A 145 -2.25 18.08 12.44
CA SER A 145 -2.97 16.93 11.90
C SER A 145 -4.48 17.08 12.04
N MET A 146 -4.95 17.51 13.23
CA MET A 146 -6.37 17.72 13.50
C MET A 146 -6.97 18.91 12.71
N GLU A 147 -6.20 19.97 12.45
CA GLU A 147 -6.64 21.08 11.59
C GLU A 147 -7.05 20.55 10.21
N ILE A 148 -6.21 19.72 9.59
CA ILE A 148 -6.45 19.17 8.26
C ILE A 148 -7.62 18.17 8.29
N ILE A 149 -7.60 17.23 9.24
CA ILE A 149 -8.66 16.22 9.38
C ILE A 149 -10.03 16.89 9.54
N ARG A 150 -10.16 17.86 10.44
CA ARG A 150 -11.42 18.60 10.68
C ARG A 150 -11.85 19.41 9.49
N GLY A 151 -10.91 20.12 8.85
CA GLY A 151 -11.19 20.96 7.70
C GLY A 151 -11.82 20.16 6.55
N ASP A 152 -11.17 19.10 6.11
CA ASP A 152 -11.64 18.31 4.98
C ASP A 152 -12.85 17.43 5.33
N SER A 153 -12.92 16.87 6.55
CA SER A 153 -14.09 16.12 7.00
C SER A 153 -15.36 16.95 6.97
N ALA A 154 -15.27 18.23 7.34
CA ALA A 154 -16.40 19.15 7.29
C ALA A 154 -16.73 19.64 5.87
N SER A 155 -15.74 19.78 5.01
CA SER A 155 -15.87 20.47 3.73
C SER A 155 -16.12 19.56 2.55
N LEU A 156 -15.48 18.37 2.46
CA LEU A 156 -15.65 17.46 1.33
C LEU A 156 -17.08 16.94 1.24
N LYS A 157 -17.74 17.17 0.09
CA LYS A 157 -19.16 16.88 -0.12
C LYS A 157 -19.42 15.78 -1.14
N LYS A 158 -18.50 15.54 -2.07
CA LYS A 158 -18.70 14.69 -3.24
C LYS A 158 -17.69 13.55 -3.29
N PRO A 159 -18.04 12.41 -3.90
CA PRO A 159 -17.07 11.40 -4.25
C PRO A 159 -15.93 12.00 -5.10
N VAL A 160 -14.71 11.50 -4.88
CA VAL A 160 -13.56 11.87 -5.73
C VAL A 160 -13.84 11.47 -7.18
N TYR A 161 -13.58 12.35 -8.12
CA TYR A 161 -13.89 12.12 -9.53
C TYR A 161 -12.72 12.52 -10.44
N SER A 162 -12.85 12.21 -11.74
CA SER A 162 -11.90 12.67 -12.75
C SER A 162 -12.49 13.89 -13.50
N ALA A 163 -11.76 14.99 -13.54
CA ALA A 163 -12.08 16.13 -14.38
C ALA A 163 -11.89 15.82 -15.87
N ARG A 164 -11.11 14.80 -16.22
CA ARG A 164 -10.98 14.29 -17.58
C ARG A 164 -12.13 13.35 -17.91
N GLN A 165 -12.68 13.47 -19.12
CA GLN A 165 -13.84 12.67 -19.55
C GLN A 165 -13.61 11.16 -19.64
N ALA A 166 -12.37 10.68 -19.60
CA ALA A 166 -12.04 9.26 -19.61
C ALA A 166 -10.80 9.01 -18.75
N GLY A 167 -10.93 8.12 -17.78
CA GLY A 167 -9.81 7.67 -16.97
C GLY A 167 -10.23 7.23 -15.57
N LEU A 168 -9.40 6.40 -14.97
CA LEU A 168 -9.53 5.92 -13.60
C LEU A 168 -8.54 6.62 -12.66
N ASP A 169 -7.99 7.77 -13.06
CA ASP A 169 -6.97 8.49 -12.27
C ASP A 169 -7.48 8.84 -10.86
N HIS A 170 -8.78 9.10 -10.70
CA HIS A 170 -9.41 9.36 -9.41
C HIS A 170 -9.34 8.15 -8.46
N VAL A 171 -9.42 6.93 -8.99
CA VAL A 171 -9.23 5.69 -8.20
C VAL A 171 -7.79 5.64 -7.65
N LEU A 172 -6.80 5.90 -8.51
CA LEU A 172 -5.40 5.96 -8.10
C LEU A 172 -5.16 7.04 -7.03
N MET A 173 -5.82 8.19 -7.16
CA MET A 173 -5.73 9.27 -6.17
C MET A 173 -6.29 8.86 -4.80
N VAL A 174 -7.45 8.21 -4.78
CA VAL A 174 -8.00 7.68 -3.52
C VAL A 174 -7.01 6.67 -2.92
N GLY A 175 -6.51 5.75 -3.73
CA GLY A 175 -5.57 4.72 -3.28
C GLY A 175 -4.22 5.25 -2.77
N ASN A 176 -3.67 6.28 -3.39
CA ASN A 176 -2.30 6.74 -3.10
C ASN A 176 -2.23 8.01 -2.25
N LEU A 177 -3.19 8.91 -2.39
CA LEU A 177 -3.15 10.22 -1.72
C LEU A 177 -4.13 10.27 -0.56
N CYS A 178 -5.40 9.92 -0.78
CA CYS A 178 -6.42 9.99 0.27
C CYS A 178 -6.16 8.99 1.40
N ILE A 179 -5.52 7.87 1.12
CA ILE A 179 -5.13 6.88 2.14
C ILE A 179 -4.29 7.49 3.28
N LYS A 180 -3.50 8.53 3.02
CA LYS A 180 -2.69 9.19 4.05
C LYS A 180 -3.57 9.89 5.09
N LEU A 181 -4.71 10.42 4.66
CA LEU A 181 -5.68 10.97 5.60
C LEU A 181 -6.34 9.85 6.44
N VAL A 182 -6.56 8.68 5.86
CA VAL A 182 -7.05 7.49 6.61
C VAL A 182 -6.04 7.10 7.69
N TYR A 183 -4.74 7.06 7.36
CA TYR A 183 -3.68 6.77 8.33
C TYR A 183 -3.61 7.81 9.45
N ALA A 184 -3.77 9.10 9.10
CA ALA A 184 -3.80 10.17 10.09
C ALA A 184 -4.99 10.03 11.05
N VAL A 185 -6.18 9.74 10.53
CA VAL A 185 -7.40 9.56 11.34
C VAL A 185 -7.23 8.40 12.31
N GLU A 186 -6.71 7.27 11.84
CA GLU A 186 -6.46 6.10 12.70
C GLU A 186 -5.48 6.43 13.84
N LEU A 187 -4.33 7.00 13.52
CA LEU A 187 -3.35 7.37 14.55
C LEU A 187 -3.92 8.37 15.54
N MET A 188 -4.56 9.43 15.07
CA MET A 188 -5.09 10.49 15.91
C MET A 188 -6.25 10.02 16.80
N ARG A 189 -7.01 9.02 16.37
CA ARG A 189 -8.08 8.41 17.17
C ARG A 189 -7.57 7.72 18.42
N TYR A 190 -6.42 7.07 18.33
CA TYR A 190 -5.91 6.19 19.40
C TYR A 190 -4.67 6.74 20.12
N LEU A 191 -4.18 7.92 19.74
CA LEU A 191 -3.09 8.61 20.45
C LEU A 191 -3.63 9.51 21.56
N ASP A 192 -3.23 9.22 22.79
CA ASP A 192 -3.55 10.07 23.94
C ASP A 192 -3.05 11.50 23.73
N GLY A 193 -3.92 12.46 24.02
CA GLY A 193 -3.60 13.88 23.86
C GLY A 193 -3.68 14.42 22.44
N SER A 194 -4.13 13.62 21.47
CA SER A 194 -4.34 14.05 20.08
C SER A 194 -5.37 15.17 19.94
N GLY A 195 -6.35 15.22 20.83
CA GLY A 195 -7.45 16.16 20.78
C GLY A 195 -8.57 15.78 19.81
N MET A 196 -8.55 14.55 19.26
CA MET A 196 -9.64 14.02 18.45
C MET A 196 -10.83 13.67 19.33
N THR A 197 -11.97 14.29 19.08
CA THR A 197 -13.23 13.94 19.73
C THR A 197 -13.97 12.82 19.00
N ASN A 198 -15.03 12.27 19.61
CA ASN A 198 -15.87 11.28 18.93
C ASN A 198 -16.57 11.91 17.71
N GLU A 199 -16.93 13.18 17.78
CA GLU A 199 -17.55 13.91 16.67
C GLU A 199 -16.58 14.12 15.53
N ASP A 200 -15.30 14.45 15.81
CA ASP A 200 -14.25 14.55 14.79
C ASP A 200 -14.05 13.22 14.08
N PHE A 201 -13.95 12.13 14.84
CA PHE A 201 -13.77 10.79 14.29
C PHE A 201 -14.96 10.36 13.43
N GLN A 202 -16.18 10.54 13.93
CA GLN A 202 -17.40 10.24 13.17
C GLN A 202 -17.48 11.07 11.88
N GLY A 203 -17.13 12.35 11.93
CA GLY A 203 -17.06 13.24 10.77
C GLY A 203 -16.10 12.75 9.70
N ALA A 204 -14.93 12.23 10.10
CA ALA A 204 -13.96 11.63 9.19
C ALA A 204 -14.50 10.31 8.59
N CYS A 205 -15.08 9.44 9.40
CA CYS A 205 -15.73 8.21 8.94
C CYS A 205 -16.85 8.48 7.93
N ASP A 206 -17.69 9.47 8.18
CA ASP A 206 -18.78 9.86 7.28
C ASP A 206 -18.24 10.46 5.96
N MET A 207 -17.11 11.18 6.01
CA MET A 207 -16.42 11.63 4.81
C MET A 207 -15.88 10.46 4.00
N PHE A 208 -15.26 9.44 4.60
CA PHE A 208 -14.78 8.26 3.89
C PHE A 208 -15.93 7.54 3.19
N LYS A 209 -17.05 7.32 3.89
CA LYS A 209 -18.26 6.71 3.33
C LYS A 209 -18.88 7.52 2.18
N ARG A 210 -18.79 8.82 2.24
CA ARG A 210 -19.36 9.73 1.23
C ARG A 210 -18.45 9.95 0.04
N CYS A 211 -17.11 10.06 0.26
CA CYS A 211 -16.20 10.58 -0.73
C CYS A 211 -15.21 9.54 -1.30
N PHE A 212 -14.80 8.54 -0.52
CA PHE A 212 -13.74 7.62 -0.92
C PHE A 212 -14.28 6.21 -1.24
N ILE A 213 -15.07 5.63 -0.36
CA ILE A 213 -15.59 4.27 -0.54
C ILE A 213 -16.37 4.12 -1.83
N PRO A 214 -17.29 5.02 -2.23
CA PRO A 214 -18.06 4.85 -3.46
C PRO A 214 -17.19 4.77 -4.71
N VAL A 215 -16.05 5.50 -4.72
CA VAL A 215 -15.09 5.46 -5.84
C VAL A 215 -14.45 4.08 -5.99
N LEU A 216 -14.11 3.46 -4.86
CA LEU A 216 -13.47 2.14 -4.85
C LEU A 216 -14.48 1.03 -5.10
N ASP A 217 -15.69 1.12 -4.56
CA ASP A 217 -16.76 0.16 -4.85
C ASP A 217 -17.14 0.17 -6.34
N ASP A 218 -17.26 1.34 -6.96
CA ASP A 218 -17.48 1.47 -8.40
C ASP A 218 -16.35 0.81 -9.19
N PHE A 219 -15.09 1.03 -8.79
CA PHE A 219 -13.94 0.41 -9.43
C PHE A 219 -13.96 -1.12 -9.30
N PHE A 220 -14.25 -1.65 -8.12
CA PHE A 220 -14.31 -3.10 -7.90
C PHE A 220 -15.52 -3.77 -8.58
N SER A 221 -16.55 -3.01 -8.94
CA SER A 221 -17.71 -3.51 -9.69
C SER A 221 -17.41 -3.71 -11.19
N ILE A 222 -16.28 -3.20 -11.71
CA ILE A 222 -15.90 -3.37 -13.12
C ILE A 222 -15.50 -4.84 -13.35
N THR A 223 -16.29 -5.56 -14.12
CA THR A 223 -16.08 -6.98 -14.45
C THR A 223 -15.35 -7.19 -15.78
N GLU A 224 -15.38 -6.20 -16.67
CA GLU A 224 -14.76 -6.29 -17.99
C GLU A 224 -13.24 -6.04 -17.91
N PRO A 225 -12.40 -7.05 -18.13
CA PRO A 225 -10.93 -6.95 -17.96
C PRO A 225 -10.30 -5.80 -18.75
N LYS A 226 -10.67 -5.64 -19.99
CA LYS A 226 -10.14 -4.59 -20.88
C LYS A 226 -10.43 -3.15 -20.41
N ASN A 227 -11.39 -2.98 -19.52
CA ASN A 227 -11.80 -1.67 -18.98
C ASN A 227 -11.12 -1.36 -17.64
N LYS A 228 -10.45 -2.35 -17.02
CA LYS A 228 -9.69 -2.11 -15.79
C LYS A 228 -8.35 -1.43 -16.06
N ALA A 229 -7.92 -0.66 -15.08
CA ALA A 229 -6.62 -0.04 -15.08
C ALA A 229 -5.52 -1.07 -14.78
N VAL A 230 -4.28 -0.63 -14.86
CA VAL A 230 -3.11 -1.44 -14.53
C VAL A 230 -3.02 -1.80 -13.05
N GLY A 231 -2.17 -2.77 -12.74
CA GLY A 231 -2.06 -3.37 -11.42
C GLY A 231 -1.82 -2.40 -10.27
N ASN A 232 -1.01 -1.36 -10.44
CA ASN A 232 -0.79 -0.37 -9.37
C ASN A 232 -2.09 0.35 -8.96
N PHE A 233 -3.03 0.60 -9.87
CA PHE A 233 -4.36 1.15 -9.56
C PHE A 233 -5.14 0.20 -8.65
N GLY A 234 -5.19 -1.08 -9.03
CA GLY A 234 -5.89 -2.11 -8.26
C GLY A 234 -5.29 -2.30 -6.87
N VAL A 235 -3.97 -2.44 -6.78
CA VAL A 235 -3.28 -2.59 -5.48
C VAL A 235 -3.50 -1.38 -4.59
N SER A 236 -3.41 -0.16 -5.13
CA SER A 236 -3.65 1.08 -4.39
C SER A 236 -5.08 1.16 -3.87
N ALA A 237 -6.05 0.80 -4.72
CA ALA A 237 -7.45 0.76 -4.36
C ALA A 237 -7.71 -0.24 -3.21
N ILE A 238 -7.19 -1.47 -3.32
CA ILE A 238 -7.36 -2.51 -2.29
C ILE A 238 -6.71 -2.06 -0.96
N ASN A 239 -5.51 -1.47 -1.01
CA ASN A 239 -4.82 -1.00 0.18
C ASN A 239 -5.63 0.07 0.93
N CYS A 240 -6.16 1.07 0.21
CA CYS A 240 -7.00 2.11 0.82
C CYS A 240 -8.31 1.55 1.35
N TYR A 241 -8.93 0.62 0.61
CA TYR A 241 -10.18 -0.02 1.01
C TYR A 241 -10.00 -0.82 2.31
N MET A 242 -8.92 -1.60 2.41
CA MET A 242 -8.56 -2.34 3.63
C MET A 242 -8.29 -1.39 4.81
N ALA A 243 -7.57 -0.30 4.60
CA ALA A 243 -7.29 0.68 5.64
C ALA A 243 -8.58 1.31 6.19
N MET A 244 -9.50 1.69 5.30
CA MET A 244 -10.81 2.22 5.72
C MET A 244 -11.67 1.18 6.42
N ALA A 245 -11.62 -0.10 6.00
CA ALA A 245 -12.35 -1.18 6.66
C ALA A 245 -11.96 -1.30 8.15
N ILE A 246 -10.67 -1.21 8.45
CA ILE A 246 -10.16 -1.24 9.83
C ILE A 246 -10.65 -0.01 10.61
N VAL A 247 -10.44 1.20 10.06
CA VAL A 247 -10.89 2.46 10.73
C VAL A 247 -12.39 2.44 11.03
N LEU A 248 -13.19 1.79 10.18
CA LEU A 248 -14.65 1.73 10.30
C LEU A 248 -15.15 0.51 11.10
N ASP A 249 -14.27 -0.34 11.60
CA ASP A 249 -14.63 -1.62 12.22
C ASP A 249 -15.50 -2.51 11.32
N ASP A 250 -15.28 -2.46 9.99
CA ASP A 250 -16.03 -3.21 8.99
C ASP A 250 -15.31 -4.49 8.55
N MET A 251 -15.59 -5.59 9.22
CA MET A 251 -14.96 -6.89 8.94
C MET A 251 -15.33 -7.44 7.56
N GLU A 252 -16.52 -7.18 7.06
CA GLU A 252 -16.93 -7.65 5.73
C GLU A 252 -16.20 -6.89 4.63
N MET A 253 -16.02 -5.58 4.80
CA MET A 253 -15.20 -4.77 3.90
C MET A 253 -13.72 -5.21 3.92
N TYR A 254 -13.20 -5.59 5.10
CA TYR A 254 -11.83 -6.12 5.25
C TYR A 254 -11.65 -7.45 4.53
N LYS A 255 -12.59 -8.39 4.71
CA LYS A 255 -12.58 -9.69 4.00
C LYS A 255 -12.68 -9.49 2.49
N LYS A 256 -13.56 -8.59 2.02
CA LYS A 256 -13.69 -8.25 0.60
C LYS A 256 -12.35 -7.73 0.03
N ALA A 257 -11.63 -6.86 0.76
CA ALA A 257 -10.31 -6.40 0.34
C ALA A 257 -9.32 -7.56 0.16
N ILE A 258 -9.28 -8.49 1.12
CA ILE A 258 -8.42 -9.68 1.06
C ILE A 258 -8.81 -10.58 -0.10
N ASP A 259 -10.10 -10.83 -0.31
CA ASP A 259 -10.58 -11.65 -1.43
C ASP A 259 -10.18 -11.03 -2.78
N ILE A 260 -10.30 -9.71 -2.94
CA ILE A 260 -9.85 -9.04 -4.17
C ILE A 260 -8.32 -9.15 -4.33
N TYR A 261 -7.55 -9.03 -3.26
CA TYR A 261 -6.09 -9.19 -3.29
C TYR A 261 -5.67 -10.61 -3.70
N LEU A 262 -6.36 -11.62 -3.20
CA LEU A 262 -6.02 -13.03 -3.43
C LEU A 262 -6.60 -13.58 -4.74
N TYR A 263 -7.83 -13.19 -5.09
CA TYR A 263 -8.62 -13.84 -6.14
C TYR A 263 -9.19 -12.87 -7.17
N GLY A 264 -9.03 -11.55 -6.95
CA GLY A 264 -9.55 -10.55 -7.88
C GLY A 264 -9.02 -10.82 -9.28
N TYR A 265 -9.94 -10.79 -10.26
CA TYR A 265 -9.57 -10.89 -11.65
C TYR A 265 -8.82 -9.63 -12.07
N GLU A 266 -7.60 -9.80 -12.57
CA GLU A 266 -6.72 -8.70 -12.94
C GLU A 266 -6.26 -7.79 -11.81
N ASN A 267 -5.56 -6.78 -12.17
CA ASN A 267 -5.21 -5.55 -11.46
C ASN A 267 -5.13 -5.63 -9.93
N GLY A 268 -3.95 -5.75 -9.41
CA GLY A 268 -3.68 -5.68 -7.98
C GLY A 268 -3.82 -7.00 -7.24
N SER A 269 -4.44 -8.02 -7.84
CA SER A 269 -4.36 -9.37 -7.29
C SER A 269 -2.92 -9.89 -7.40
N ILE A 270 -2.40 -10.42 -6.30
CA ILE A 270 -1.02 -10.93 -6.26
C ILE A 270 -0.77 -12.05 -7.28
N ARG A 271 -1.80 -12.80 -7.66
CA ARG A 271 -1.70 -13.89 -8.66
C ARG A 271 -1.33 -13.37 -10.04
N TYR A 272 -1.87 -12.20 -10.39
CA TYR A 272 -1.70 -11.59 -11.71
C TYR A 272 -0.66 -10.49 -11.73
N TYR A 273 -0.35 -9.90 -10.58
CA TYR A 273 0.61 -8.82 -10.52
C TYR A 273 2.06 -9.29 -10.57
N ILE A 274 2.38 -10.44 -9.96
CA ILE A 274 3.74 -10.98 -9.89
C ILE A 274 3.77 -12.39 -10.45
N ASP A 275 4.60 -12.62 -11.45
CA ASP A 275 4.89 -13.96 -11.97
C ASP A 275 5.58 -14.83 -10.92
N GLY A 276 5.02 -16.00 -10.65
CA GLY A 276 5.49 -16.88 -9.59
C GLY A 276 6.84 -17.54 -9.85
N GLU A 277 7.24 -17.65 -11.12
CA GLU A 277 8.49 -18.26 -11.54
C GLU A 277 9.64 -17.26 -11.52
N THR A 278 9.47 -16.11 -12.16
CA THR A 278 10.55 -15.14 -12.37
C THR A 278 10.56 -14.00 -11.36
N GLY A 279 9.40 -13.66 -10.77
CA GLY A 279 9.21 -12.45 -9.98
C GLY A 279 8.93 -11.20 -10.82
N GLN A 280 8.87 -11.32 -12.16
CA GLN A 280 8.50 -10.19 -13.02
C GLN A 280 7.12 -9.70 -12.64
N CYS A 281 6.99 -8.40 -12.37
CA CYS A 281 5.68 -7.82 -12.09
C CYS A 281 5.03 -7.27 -13.36
N GLN A 282 3.73 -7.08 -13.31
CA GLN A 282 2.89 -6.62 -14.39
C GLN A 282 3.44 -5.37 -15.11
N GLU A 283 4.04 -4.47 -14.37
CA GLU A 283 4.52 -3.19 -14.87
C GLU A 283 6.03 -3.15 -15.13
N SER A 284 6.72 -4.30 -15.01
CA SER A 284 8.16 -4.39 -15.30
C SER A 284 8.50 -3.98 -16.74
N GLY A 285 7.59 -4.24 -17.69
CA GLY A 285 7.73 -3.82 -19.08
C GLY A 285 7.32 -2.37 -19.36
N ARG A 286 6.67 -1.70 -18.41
CA ARG A 286 6.21 -0.33 -18.55
C ARG A 286 7.28 0.69 -18.18
N ASP A 287 7.63 0.77 -16.92
CA ASP A 287 8.72 1.57 -16.37
C ASP A 287 8.95 1.24 -14.89
N GLN A 288 10.09 1.67 -14.36
CA GLN A 288 10.50 1.30 -13.00
C GLN A 288 9.85 2.13 -11.89
N THR A 289 9.22 3.26 -12.20
CA THR A 289 8.42 4.02 -11.24
C THR A 289 7.14 3.26 -10.90
N HIS A 290 6.39 2.82 -11.93
CA HIS A 290 5.13 2.09 -11.74
C HIS A 290 5.34 0.69 -11.16
N ALA A 291 6.42 -0.02 -11.59
CA ALA A 291 6.78 -1.30 -11.00
C ALA A 291 6.99 -1.19 -9.48
N GLN A 292 7.79 -0.21 -9.03
CA GLN A 292 8.03 0.03 -7.62
C GLN A 292 6.80 0.56 -6.88
N LEU A 293 5.95 1.37 -7.55
CA LEU A 293 4.70 1.85 -6.98
C LEU A 293 3.79 0.70 -6.59
N GLY A 294 3.51 -0.21 -7.53
CA GLY A 294 2.63 -1.35 -7.26
C GLY A 294 3.18 -2.27 -6.17
N LEU A 295 4.47 -2.61 -6.22
CA LEU A 295 5.12 -3.41 -5.16
C LEU A 295 5.06 -2.70 -3.80
N GLY A 296 5.29 -1.38 -3.78
CA GLY A 296 5.20 -0.56 -2.57
C GLY A 296 3.82 -0.59 -1.94
N MET A 297 2.77 -0.43 -2.74
CA MET A 297 1.38 -0.51 -2.25
C MET A 297 1.01 -1.92 -1.79
N MET A 298 1.49 -2.96 -2.49
CA MET A 298 1.26 -4.35 -2.11
C MET A 298 1.90 -4.69 -0.76
N SER A 299 3.13 -4.26 -0.53
CA SER A 299 3.78 -4.48 0.76
C SER A 299 3.15 -3.64 1.89
N MET A 300 2.57 -2.47 1.59
CA MET A 300 1.82 -1.68 2.58
C MET A 300 0.54 -2.41 2.99
N LEU A 301 -0.19 -2.95 2.03
CA LEU A 301 -1.38 -3.78 2.28
C LEU A 301 -1.03 -5.01 3.12
N CYS A 302 0.06 -5.71 2.79
CA CYS A 302 0.51 -6.87 3.56
C CYS A 302 0.92 -6.48 5.00
N GLU A 303 1.56 -5.32 5.20
CA GLU A 303 1.92 -4.86 6.54
C GLU A 303 0.66 -4.51 7.36
N THR A 304 -0.32 -3.85 6.74
CA THR A 304 -1.62 -3.57 7.39
C THR A 304 -2.31 -4.86 7.82
N ALA A 305 -2.40 -5.85 6.94
CA ALA A 305 -2.98 -7.15 7.26
C ALA A 305 -2.19 -7.89 8.37
N TRP A 306 -0.85 -7.82 8.32
CA TRP A 306 0.02 -8.42 9.33
C TRP A 306 -0.22 -7.83 10.72
N LYS A 307 -0.44 -6.52 10.82
CA LYS A 307 -0.77 -5.84 12.08
C LYS A 307 -2.11 -6.33 12.65
N GLN A 308 -3.01 -6.79 11.79
CA GLN A 308 -4.29 -7.40 12.15
C GLN A 308 -4.21 -8.93 12.38
N GLY A 309 -3.02 -9.51 12.32
CA GLY A 309 -2.83 -10.95 12.50
C GLY A 309 -3.17 -11.80 11.26
N THR A 310 -3.39 -11.17 10.11
CA THR A 310 -3.60 -11.85 8.82
C THR A 310 -2.30 -11.85 8.01
N ASP A 311 -1.75 -13.03 7.74
CA ASP A 311 -0.53 -13.14 6.93
C ASP A 311 -0.85 -13.14 5.42
N LEU A 312 -0.66 -12.00 4.79
CA LEU A 312 -0.69 -11.86 3.33
C LEU A 312 0.71 -11.83 2.71
N TYR A 313 1.75 -11.74 3.52
CA TYR A 313 3.13 -11.80 3.03
C TYR A 313 3.53 -13.20 2.57
N GLY A 314 3.13 -14.24 3.32
CA GLY A 314 3.47 -15.64 3.04
C GLY A 314 2.71 -16.28 1.87
N VAL A 315 1.69 -15.62 1.34
CA VAL A 315 0.81 -16.23 0.32
C VAL A 315 1.56 -16.58 -0.97
N LEU A 316 1.09 -17.65 -1.64
CA LEU A 316 1.64 -18.14 -2.91
C LEU A 316 3.16 -18.37 -2.87
N ASP A 317 3.63 -19.02 -1.82
CA ASP A 317 5.04 -19.36 -1.61
C ASP A 317 5.93 -18.09 -1.64
N ASN A 318 5.58 -17.12 -0.80
CA ASN A 318 6.30 -15.85 -0.69
C ASN A 318 6.46 -15.16 -2.06
N ARG A 319 5.37 -14.97 -2.78
CA ARG A 319 5.42 -14.37 -4.13
C ARG A 319 5.88 -12.91 -4.12
N LEU A 320 5.50 -12.15 -3.10
CA LEU A 320 5.85 -10.73 -3.01
C LEU A 320 7.36 -10.46 -2.97
N PRO A 321 8.20 -11.15 -2.17
CA PRO A 321 9.64 -10.91 -2.18
C PRO A 321 10.29 -11.29 -3.50
N LYS A 322 9.75 -12.24 -4.27
CA LYS A 322 10.24 -12.54 -5.63
C LYS A 322 10.11 -11.30 -6.53
N GLY A 323 8.98 -10.58 -6.46
CA GLY A 323 8.77 -9.33 -7.19
C GLY A 323 9.74 -8.23 -6.79
N TYR A 324 10.00 -8.09 -5.50
CA TYR A 324 10.97 -7.14 -4.98
C TYR A 324 12.41 -7.46 -5.39
N GLU A 325 12.84 -8.71 -5.26
CA GLU A 325 14.18 -9.16 -5.66
C GLU A 325 14.42 -8.99 -7.16
N TYR A 326 13.42 -9.34 -8.00
CA TYR A 326 13.48 -9.11 -9.45
C TYR A 326 13.65 -7.62 -9.78
N THR A 327 12.80 -6.77 -9.20
CA THR A 327 12.81 -5.33 -9.46
C THR A 327 14.05 -4.66 -8.89
N ALA A 328 14.50 -5.03 -7.70
CA ALA A 328 15.75 -4.56 -7.10
C ALA A 328 16.96 -4.92 -7.97
N LYS A 329 17.06 -6.20 -8.36
CA LYS A 329 18.12 -6.71 -9.23
C LYS A 329 18.22 -5.91 -10.53
N TYR A 330 17.10 -5.70 -11.21
CA TYR A 330 17.06 -4.94 -12.46
C TYR A 330 17.50 -3.49 -12.26
N ASN A 331 17.01 -2.84 -11.21
CA ASN A 331 17.34 -1.44 -10.93
C ASN A 331 18.77 -1.23 -10.43
N LEU A 332 19.40 -2.26 -9.85
CA LEU A 332 20.84 -2.24 -9.52
C LEU A 332 21.74 -2.36 -10.76
N GLY A 333 21.19 -2.65 -11.92
CA GLY A 333 21.92 -2.74 -13.17
C GLY A 333 22.19 -4.17 -13.66
N TYR A 334 21.77 -5.18 -12.90
CA TYR A 334 21.89 -6.58 -13.30
C TYR A 334 20.89 -6.97 -14.37
N ASP A 335 21.21 -7.99 -15.15
CA ASP A 335 20.28 -8.59 -16.10
C ASP A 335 19.26 -9.46 -15.37
N VAL A 336 18.02 -9.41 -15.85
CA VAL A 336 16.90 -10.24 -15.39
C VAL A 336 16.21 -10.89 -16.59
N PRO A 337 15.64 -12.09 -16.45
CA PRO A 337 14.81 -12.65 -17.51
C PRO A 337 13.55 -11.76 -17.67
N PHE A 338 13.23 -11.43 -18.90
CA PHE A 338 11.98 -10.75 -19.23
C PHE A 338 11.22 -11.61 -20.23
N LYS A 339 9.94 -11.86 -19.96
CA LYS A 339 9.07 -12.59 -20.87
C LYS A 339 7.76 -11.86 -21.07
N TYR A 340 7.23 -11.95 -22.26
CA TYR A 340 5.89 -11.54 -22.58
C TYR A 340 4.88 -12.53 -21.98
N MET A 341 3.86 -12.04 -21.30
CA MET A 341 2.88 -12.84 -20.58
C MET A 341 1.46 -12.44 -21.00
N PRO A 342 0.99 -12.90 -22.20
CA PRO A 342 -0.31 -12.51 -22.74
C PRO A 342 -1.49 -13.04 -21.91
N GLU A 343 -1.28 -14.08 -21.15
CA GLU A 343 -2.25 -14.67 -20.23
C GLU A 343 -2.48 -13.87 -18.97
N LEU A 344 -1.57 -13.00 -18.61
CA LEU A 344 -1.78 -12.04 -17.53
C LEU A 344 -2.61 -10.89 -18.06
N THR A 345 -3.71 -10.63 -17.43
CA THR A 345 -4.68 -9.66 -17.88
C THR A 345 -4.40 -8.25 -17.36
N GLY A 346 -4.97 -7.23 -17.98
CA GLY A 346 -4.78 -5.83 -17.63
C GLY A 346 -4.07 -5.02 -18.72
N LYS A 347 -4.04 -3.71 -18.64
CA LYS A 347 -3.70 -2.81 -19.74
C LYS A 347 -2.23 -2.82 -20.17
N TYR A 348 -1.28 -3.24 -19.32
CA TYR A 348 0.17 -3.15 -19.55
C TYR A 348 0.92 -4.46 -19.27
N ASN A 349 0.23 -5.58 -19.18
CA ASN A 349 0.82 -6.89 -18.85
C ASN A 349 1.78 -7.43 -19.90
N TRP A 350 1.68 -6.96 -21.10
CA TRP A 350 2.06 -7.64 -22.28
C TRP A 350 2.60 -6.74 -23.26
N TYR A 351 3.30 -5.78 -22.87
CA TYR A 351 4.09 -5.10 -23.85
C TYR A 351 5.08 -6.08 -24.46
N GLU A 352 4.75 -6.56 -25.66
CA GLU A 352 5.81 -6.85 -26.58
C GLU A 352 6.66 -5.60 -26.68
N ILE A 353 7.95 -5.73 -26.48
CA ILE A 353 8.90 -4.62 -26.57
C ILE A 353 8.65 -3.80 -27.84
N ASP A 354 8.30 -4.44 -28.96
CA ASP A 354 7.96 -3.79 -30.23
C ASP A 354 6.65 -3.01 -30.25
N GLU A 355 5.67 -3.33 -29.39
CA GLU A 355 4.43 -2.54 -29.29
C GLU A 355 4.54 -1.42 -28.28
N VAL A 356 5.31 -1.59 -27.24
CA VAL A 356 5.74 -0.50 -26.35
C VAL A 356 6.49 0.55 -27.13
N ASP A 357 7.43 0.15 -27.99
CA ASP A 357 8.17 1.07 -28.84
C ASP A 357 7.28 1.89 -29.79
N LYS A 358 6.14 1.38 -30.19
CA LYS A 358 5.25 2.11 -31.11
C LYS A 358 4.28 3.08 -30.42
N LYS A 359 3.80 2.76 -29.20
CA LYS A 359 2.77 3.57 -28.52
C LYS A 359 3.31 4.39 -27.34
N GLU A 360 4.32 3.92 -26.66
CA GLU A 360 4.80 4.53 -25.42
C GLU A 360 6.15 5.23 -25.55
N VAL A 361 6.87 5.02 -26.64
CA VAL A 361 7.98 5.90 -27.01
C VAL A 361 7.51 7.37 -27.09
N ALA A 362 6.26 7.59 -27.52
CA ALA A 362 5.65 8.92 -27.51
C ALA A 362 5.39 9.45 -26.08
N SER A 363 5.19 8.60 -25.09
CA SER A 363 4.99 8.96 -23.67
C SER A 363 6.27 8.87 -22.83
N GLY A 364 7.37 8.34 -23.39
CA GLY A 364 8.63 8.12 -22.68
C GLY A 364 8.63 6.96 -21.68
N GLN A 365 7.61 6.09 -21.74
CA GLN A 365 7.51 4.91 -20.88
C GLN A 365 8.15 3.69 -21.55
N ARG A 366 9.18 3.12 -20.94
CA ARG A 366 9.92 1.92 -21.39
C ARG A 366 10.40 1.13 -20.18
N PRO A 367 10.71 -0.17 -20.33
CA PRO A 367 11.25 -0.98 -19.23
C PRO A 367 12.44 -0.34 -18.51
N GLU A 368 13.37 0.23 -19.27
CA GLU A 368 14.55 0.94 -18.75
C GLU A 368 14.24 2.36 -18.26
N SER A 369 13.06 2.89 -18.53
CA SER A 369 12.68 4.22 -18.04
C SER A 369 12.69 4.23 -16.51
N ARG A 370 13.40 5.20 -15.96
CA ARG A 370 13.65 5.32 -14.51
C ARG A 370 14.47 4.19 -13.89
N ARG A 371 15.13 3.30 -14.70
CA ARG A 371 16.06 2.30 -14.19
C ARG A 371 17.15 2.96 -13.34
N GLY A 372 17.42 2.39 -12.17
CA GLY A 372 18.38 2.96 -11.20
C GLY A 372 17.84 4.13 -10.38
N LYS A 373 16.55 4.47 -10.50
CA LYS A 373 15.84 5.37 -9.59
C LYS A 373 15.03 4.55 -8.60
N PHE A 374 15.33 4.70 -7.33
CA PHE A 374 14.74 3.89 -6.27
C PHE A 374 13.64 4.66 -5.53
N ALA A 375 12.48 4.03 -5.39
CA ALA A 375 11.40 4.51 -4.53
C ALA A 375 11.67 4.12 -3.06
N PRO A 376 11.09 4.81 -2.07
CA PRO A 376 11.27 4.49 -0.65
C PRO A 376 10.30 3.38 -0.21
N VAL A 377 10.54 2.16 -0.67
CA VAL A 377 9.61 1.02 -0.48
C VAL A 377 10.30 -0.27 -0.02
N TYR A 378 11.62 -0.25 0.14
CA TYR A 378 12.43 -1.44 0.36
C TYR A 378 12.56 -1.84 1.83
N GLU A 379 12.60 -0.88 2.74
CA GLU A 379 12.83 -1.12 4.16
C GLU A 379 11.74 -2.02 4.78
N ARG A 380 10.46 -1.74 4.48
CA ARG A 380 9.33 -2.49 5.03
C ARG A 380 9.37 -3.97 4.66
N VAL A 381 9.59 -4.27 3.39
CA VAL A 381 9.63 -5.65 2.90
C VAL A 381 10.87 -6.38 3.42
N TYR A 382 12.01 -5.70 3.50
CA TYR A 382 13.22 -6.25 4.08
C TYR A 382 13.04 -6.57 5.56
N ASN A 383 12.43 -5.65 6.32
CA ASN A 383 12.14 -5.87 7.73
C ASN A 383 11.27 -7.11 7.94
N HIS A 384 10.23 -7.31 7.11
CA HIS A 384 9.38 -8.49 7.25
C HIS A 384 10.15 -9.77 6.93
N TYR A 385 10.70 -9.90 5.71
CA TYR A 385 11.27 -11.18 5.27
C TYR A 385 12.66 -11.44 5.87
N ALA A 386 13.54 -10.46 5.89
CA ALA A 386 14.91 -10.67 6.37
C ALA A 386 14.99 -10.57 7.90
N THR A 387 14.46 -9.51 8.51
CA THR A 387 14.61 -9.29 9.96
C THR A 387 13.67 -10.18 10.77
N ARG A 388 12.38 -10.21 10.44
CA ARG A 388 11.38 -11.00 11.21
C ARG A 388 11.47 -12.50 10.92
N LEU A 389 11.68 -12.90 9.64
CA LEU A 389 11.62 -14.31 9.24
C LEU A 389 12.99 -14.94 8.93
N GLY A 390 14.06 -14.17 8.84
CA GLY A 390 15.41 -14.67 8.51
C GLY A 390 15.54 -15.16 7.06
N LEU A 391 14.68 -14.73 6.16
CA LEU A 391 14.72 -15.09 4.74
C LEU A 391 15.68 -14.16 3.98
N GLY A 392 16.44 -14.74 3.05
CA GLY A 392 17.41 -13.96 2.27
C GLY A 392 16.73 -13.03 1.26
N MET A 393 17.13 -11.75 1.26
CA MET A 393 16.74 -10.76 0.26
C MET A 393 17.98 -10.01 -0.25
N PRO A 394 18.86 -10.67 -1.01
CA PRO A 394 20.19 -10.14 -1.32
C PRO A 394 20.15 -8.84 -2.15
N TYR A 395 19.29 -8.72 -3.15
CA TYR A 395 19.22 -7.53 -3.98
C TYR A 395 18.48 -6.37 -3.29
N VAL A 396 17.45 -6.65 -2.52
CA VAL A 396 16.80 -5.65 -1.67
C VAL A 396 17.78 -5.13 -0.61
N LYS A 397 18.57 -6.02 0.01
CA LYS A 397 19.64 -5.63 0.93
C LYS A 397 20.66 -4.71 0.27
N GLU A 398 21.14 -5.07 -0.93
CA GLU A 398 22.08 -4.24 -1.69
C GLU A 398 21.50 -2.84 -2.00
N VAL A 399 20.20 -2.76 -2.36
CA VAL A 399 19.50 -1.48 -2.55
C VAL A 399 19.51 -0.66 -1.27
N LEU A 400 19.13 -1.26 -0.14
CA LEU A 400 19.13 -0.56 1.16
C LEU A 400 20.53 -0.03 1.51
N GLU A 401 21.54 -0.88 1.46
CA GLU A 401 22.90 -0.54 1.89
C GLU A 401 23.59 0.48 0.97
N THR A 402 23.25 0.50 -0.33
CA THR A 402 24.02 1.29 -1.31
C THR A 402 23.26 2.44 -1.95
N LYS A 403 21.91 2.49 -1.83
CA LYS A 403 21.09 3.44 -2.59
C LYS A 403 20.11 4.26 -1.75
N VAL A 404 19.40 3.66 -0.78
CA VAL A 404 18.22 4.31 -0.20
C VAL A 404 18.24 4.47 1.31
N ARG A 405 19.03 3.72 2.07
CA ARG A 405 19.05 3.82 3.54
C ARG A 405 19.89 5.03 4.02
N PRO A 406 19.32 5.95 4.78
CA PRO A 406 17.94 5.96 5.25
C PRO A 406 16.95 6.38 4.15
N GLU A 407 15.83 5.65 4.05
CA GLU A 407 14.76 6.00 3.11
C GLU A 407 14.13 7.36 3.47
N ASN A 408 14.00 8.24 2.48
CA ASN A 408 13.35 9.55 2.58
C ASN A 408 11.91 9.52 2.03
N ALA A 409 11.30 10.68 1.79
CA ALA A 409 9.97 10.78 1.18
C ALA A 409 9.89 10.23 -0.25
N GLY A 410 11.04 10.15 -0.95
CA GLY A 410 11.06 9.91 -2.39
C GLY A 410 10.65 11.15 -3.19
N THR A 411 10.51 10.95 -4.49
CA THR A 411 10.10 12.02 -5.42
C THR A 411 8.62 11.93 -5.81
N ASP A 412 7.96 10.84 -5.45
CA ASP A 412 6.57 10.57 -5.74
C ASP A 412 5.73 10.68 -4.46
N ILE A 413 4.75 11.58 -4.49
CA ILE A 413 3.83 11.81 -3.36
C ILE A 413 2.93 10.62 -3.04
N ALA A 414 2.91 9.58 -3.88
CA ALA A 414 2.15 8.36 -3.63
C ALA A 414 2.69 7.58 -2.41
N HIS A 415 4.00 7.55 -2.22
CA HIS A 415 4.62 6.80 -1.13
C HIS A 415 4.50 7.54 0.21
N LEU A 416 4.44 6.76 1.30
CA LEU A 416 4.56 7.33 2.65
C LEU A 416 6.01 7.75 2.93
N GLY A 417 6.97 6.96 2.45
CA GLY A 417 8.40 7.19 2.67
C GLY A 417 8.88 6.85 4.08
N TYR A 418 10.10 7.29 4.39
CA TYR A 418 10.73 7.21 5.72
C TYR A 418 10.80 5.79 6.30
N GLY A 419 10.90 4.79 5.44
CA GLY A 419 10.81 3.37 5.83
C GLY A 419 11.83 2.96 6.88
N THR A 420 13.05 3.53 6.86
CA THR A 420 14.08 3.23 7.85
C THR A 420 13.64 3.63 9.27
N PHE A 421 12.95 4.77 9.44
CA PHE A 421 12.36 5.15 10.70
C PHE A 421 11.15 4.27 11.04
N LEU A 422 10.26 4.07 10.06
CA LEU A 422 8.94 3.51 10.31
C LEU A 422 8.94 1.98 10.48
N TYR A 423 9.82 1.27 9.78
CA TYR A 423 9.76 -0.18 9.69
C TYR A 423 11.02 -0.92 10.13
N CYS A 424 12.20 -0.29 10.11
CA CYS A 424 13.42 -0.98 10.52
C CYS A 424 13.36 -1.33 12.02
N SER A 425 13.43 -2.63 12.33
CA SER A 425 13.42 -3.13 13.69
C SER A 425 14.78 -3.66 14.15
N GLU A 426 15.84 -3.45 13.37
CA GLU A 426 17.20 -3.82 13.75
C GLU A 426 17.56 -3.18 15.11
N GLY A 427 17.99 -4.00 16.06
CA GLY A 427 18.36 -3.53 17.41
C GLY A 427 17.18 -3.36 18.39
N PHE A 428 15.97 -3.80 18.03
CA PHE A 428 14.78 -3.80 18.89
C PHE A 428 14.28 -5.23 19.24
N GLU A 429 15.15 -6.20 19.23
CA GLU A 429 14.83 -7.60 19.56
C GLU A 429 14.61 -7.80 21.08
#